data_bbdc2180b80890eff59809b8211d679d
#
_entry.id   bbdc2180b80890eff59809b8211d679d
#
_cell.length_a   1.000
_cell.length_b   1.000
_cell.length_c   1.000
_cell.angle_alpha   90.00
_cell.angle_beta   90.00
_cell.angle_gamma   90.00
#
_symmetry.space_group_name_H-M   'P 1'
#
loop_
_entity.id
_entity.type
_entity.pdbx_description
1 polymer ?
#
loop_
_entity_poly.entity_id
_entity_poly.type
_entity_poly.pdbx_seq_one_letter_code
_entity_poly.pdbx_strand_id
1 'polypeptide(L)'
;MLSPRTRALAAPWALVTLLLAASACSGDDGDRASTGGSTTTTAPAEADGGSEEGTTGTTEVPETTEAPTTTTTTEAPTTTTTTAPAEPELLQSGVEGPRTEKLQQDLKRLGFDPGEPDGQFGTKTTQAVWAFQALNGLAKDGVVSPQLADQIAAAPPIQMLRPDLGPTHTEVDLDRQVMLVWGDGALELVTHVSSGSGVAYCEQGSGPNATPGQEYCGDALTPEGDYRYQRRIEGERHAALGVLYSPVYFNGGIAVHGAPSVPNHPASHGCVRIPMHISAYFQSLVVDGEPIAVFRGGTGPAAPVAPPGGPAEPPPDGAENGG
;
A
#
# COMPACT_ATOMS: atom_id res chain seq x y z
N MET A 1 12.41 14.29 -3.69
CA MET A 1 13.01 13.76 -4.93
C MET A 1 14.09 12.77 -4.53
N LEU A 2 13.75 11.48 -4.54
CA LEU A 2 14.70 10.39 -4.24
C LEU A 2 15.55 10.15 -5.49
N SER A 3 16.86 10.26 -5.34
CA SER A 3 17.82 10.00 -6.42
C SER A 3 17.87 8.50 -6.71
N PRO A 4 17.80 8.04 -7.97
CA PRO A 4 17.96 6.62 -8.28
C PRO A 4 19.37 6.18 -7.88
N ARG A 5 19.46 5.20 -7.00
CA ARG A 5 20.74 4.61 -6.58
C ARG A 5 21.31 3.77 -7.72
N THR A 6 22.26 4.32 -8.47
CA THR A 6 23.16 3.53 -9.30
C THR A 6 24.20 2.88 -8.39
N ARG A 7 23.92 1.68 -7.86
CA ARG A 7 24.95 0.87 -7.20
C ARG A 7 25.86 0.28 -8.26
N ALA A 8 27.12 0.72 -8.27
CA ALA A 8 28.15 0.13 -9.11
C ALA A 8 28.33 -1.34 -8.71
N LEU A 9 28.01 -2.24 -9.64
CA LEU A 9 28.36 -3.65 -9.55
C LEU A 9 29.89 -3.77 -9.56
N ALA A 10 30.50 -4.03 -8.41
CA ALA A 10 31.89 -4.45 -8.31
C ALA A 10 31.99 -5.87 -8.90
N ALA A 11 32.35 -5.96 -10.17
CA ALA A 11 32.68 -7.22 -10.79
C ALA A 11 34.03 -7.70 -10.26
N PRO A 12 34.17 -8.95 -9.78
CA PRO A 12 35.49 -9.53 -9.55
C PRO A 12 36.15 -9.80 -10.90
N TRP A 13 37.29 -9.25 -11.10
CA TRP A 13 38.14 -9.53 -12.24
C TRP A 13 38.62 -10.99 -12.13
N ALA A 14 37.94 -11.91 -12.81
CA ALA A 14 38.46 -13.24 -13.10
C ALA A 14 39.24 -13.17 -14.42
N LEU A 15 40.57 -13.34 -14.32
CA LEU A 15 41.44 -13.63 -15.46
C LEU A 15 40.97 -14.93 -16.10
N VAL A 16 40.38 -14.88 -17.27
CA VAL A 16 40.17 -16.06 -18.12
C VAL A 16 41.27 -16.05 -19.18
N THR A 17 42.19 -16.99 -19.01
CA THR A 17 43.16 -17.40 -20.01
C THR A 17 42.47 -18.00 -21.21
N LEU A 18 42.78 -17.46 -22.36
CA LEU A 18 42.35 -17.85 -23.68
C LEU A 18 43.01 -19.20 -24.09
N LEU A 19 42.20 -20.21 -24.37
CA LEU A 19 42.63 -21.41 -25.12
C LEU A 19 41.76 -21.52 -26.38
N LEU A 20 42.43 -21.25 -27.52
CA LEU A 20 41.90 -21.53 -28.86
C LEU A 20 41.83 -23.03 -29.09
N ALA A 21 40.66 -23.51 -29.52
CA ALA A 21 40.57 -24.72 -30.32
C ALA A 21 39.48 -24.52 -31.38
N ALA A 22 39.95 -24.52 -32.61
CA ALA A 22 39.12 -24.54 -33.83
C ALA A 22 38.61 -25.96 -34.08
N SER A 23 37.35 -26.09 -34.47
CA SER A 23 36.94 -27.18 -35.39
C SER A 23 35.63 -26.81 -36.09
N ALA A 24 35.71 -26.87 -37.40
CA ALA A 24 34.63 -26.69 -38.36
C ALA A 24 33.86 -27.99 -38.60
N CYS A 25 32.61 -27.88 -39.07
CA CYS A 25 31.91 -28.63 -40.14
C CYS A 25 30.41 -28.45 -39.92
N SER A 26 29.71 -27.76 -40.80
CA SER A 26 29.10 -28.15 -42.06
C SER A 26 27.76 -28.89 -41.95
N GLY A 27 26.76 -28.31 -42.64
CA GLY A 27 25.59 -29.00 -43.25
C GLY A 27 24.33 -28.90 -42.42
N ASP A 28 23.14 -28.68 -42.90
CA ASP A 28 22.61 -28.59 -44.28
C ASP A 28 21.14 -28.13 -44.17
N ASP A 29 20.65 -27.57 -45.21
CA ASP A 29 19.34 -27.11 -45.62
C ASP A 29 18.06 -27.78 -45.09
N GLY A 30 17.00 -26.96 -45.03
CA GLY A 30 15.63 -27.42 -44.89
C GLY A 30 14.57 -26.34 -44.97
N ASP A 31 14.46 -25.68 -46.15
CA ASP A 31 13.29 -24.91 -46.59
C ASP A 31 11.97 -25.65 -46.41
N ARG A 32 10.98 -25.00 -45.89
CA ARG A 32 9.63 -25.08 -46.43
C ARG A 32 8.74 -23.90 -46.06
N ALA A 33 8.51 -23.11 -47.07
CA ALA A 33 7.41 -22.14 -47.16
C ALA A 33 6.07 -22.87 -47.23
N SER A 34 5.03 -22.31 -46.62
CA SER A 34 3.68 -22.44 -47.09
C SER A 34 2.85 -21.21 -46.77
N THR A 35 2.48 -20.63 -47.85
CA THR A 35 1.57 -19.56 -48.18
C THR A 35 0.14 -19.75 -47.67
N GLY A 36 -0.53 -18.64 -47.36
CA GLY A 36 -1.89 -18.43 -47.85
C GLY A 36 -2.96 -18.14 -46.80
N GLY A 37 -3.59 -16.99 -46.93
CA GLY A 37 -4.96 -16.80 -46.52
C GLY A 37 -5.32 -15.46 -45.86
N SER A 38 -5.29 -14.42 -46.67
CA SER A 38 -5.99 -13.17 -46.41
C SER A 38 -7.51 -13.39 -46.58
N THR A 39 -8.32 -12.98 -45.60
CA THR A 39 -9.70 -12.55 -45.87
C THR A 39 -10.09 -11.39 -44.98
N THR A 40 -10.21 -10.29 -45.63
CA THR A 40 -10.90 -9.05 -45.25
C THR A 40 -12.41 -9.31 -45.19
N THR A 41 -13.09 -8.86 -44.16
CA THR A 41 -14.54 -8.58 -44.27
C THR A 41 -14.89 -7.38 -43.37
N THR A 42 -15.10 -6.33 -43.97
CA THR A 42 -15.97 -5.17 -43.98
C THR A 42 -17.06 -5.14 -42.93
N ALA A 43 -17.12 -3.98 -42.25
CA ALA A 43 -18.26 -3.49 -41.50
C ALA A 43 -19.44 -3.15 -42.41
N PRO A 44 -20.64 -3.01 -41.89
CA PRO A 44 -21.35 -1.77 -42.17
C PRO A 44 -21.87 -1.01 -40.96
N ALA A 45 -21.94 0.26 -41.18
CA ALA A 45 -22.48 1.32 -40.37
C ALA A 45 -24.01 1.46 -40.55
N GLU A 46 -24.53 2.44 -39.76
CA GLU A 46 -25.79 3.17 -39.92
C GLU A 46 -27.04 2.50 -39.31
N ALA A 47 -28.02 3.21 -38.79
CA ALA A 47 -28.35 4.63 -38.62
C ALA A 47 -29.49 4.69 -37.60
N ASP A 48 -29.60 5.80 -36.97
CA ASP A 48 -30.57 6.90 -37.13
C ASP A 48 -31.80 6.87 -36.20
N GLY A 49 -32.09 8.05 -35.67
CA GLY A 49 -33.42 8.58 -35.61
C GLY A 49 -34.06 8.77 -34.23
N GLY A 50 -34.30 10.03 -33.89
CA GLY A 50 -35.44 10.40 -33.08
C GLY A 50 -35.28 11.59 -32.15
N SER A 51 -35.35 12.75 -32.72
CA SER A 51 -35.75 14.02 -32.05
C SER A 51 -37.16 13.90 -31.50
N GLU A 52 -37.45 14.57 -30.40
CA GLU A 52 -38.67 15.38 -30.28
C GLU A 52 -38.55 16.43 -29.15
N GLU A 53 -38.90 17.61 -29.58
CA GLU A 53 -39.07 18.89 -28.90
C GLU A 53 -40.32 18.93 -28.00
N GLY A 54 -40.36 19.99 -27.22
CA GLY A 54 -41.58 20.60 -26.71
C GLY A 54 -41.47 20.83 -25.18
N THR A 55 -41.71 21.96 -24.58
CA THR A 55 -42.39 23.19 -24.96
C THR A 55 -42.21 24.17 -23.79
N THR A 56 -42.04 25.42 -24.13
CA THR A 56 -42.09 26.64 -23.31
C THR A 56 -43.33 26.77 -22.41
N GLY A 57 -43.14 27.35 -21.24
CA GLY A 57 -44.23 27.85 -20.39
C GLY A 57 -43.76 29.02 -19.53
N THR A 58 -43.88 30.19 -20.09
CA THR A 58 -43.82 31.52 -19.44
C THR A 58 -45.12 31.74 -18.67
N THR A 59 -45.07 32.23 -17.42
CA THR A 59 -46.18 33.00 -16.85
C THR A 59 -45.66 34.04 -15.85
N GLU A 60 -46.11 35.21 -16.06
CA GLU A 60 -45.90 36.54 -15.53
C GLU A 60 -46.11 36.74 -14.04
N VAL A 61 -45.48 37.83 -13.62
CA VAL A 61 -45.57 38.58 -12.35
C VAL A 61 -46.97 39.23 -12.19
N PRO A 62 -47.44 39.53 -10.94
CA PRO A 62 -47.59 40.95 -10.69
C PRO A 62 -46.97 41.44 -9.38
N GLU A 63 -46.38 42.58 -9.51
CA GLU A 63 -45.93 43.58 -8.59
C GLU A 63 -47.05 44.05 -7.65
N THR A 64 -46.75 44.23 -6.36
CA THR A 64 -47.50 45.16 -5.51
C THR A 64 -46.54 45.89 -4.58
N THR A 65 -46.45 47.15 -4.79
CA THR A 65 -45.76 48.19 -4.07
C THR A 65 -46.44 48.47 -2.73
N GLU A 66 -45.70 48.49 -1.65
CA GLU A 66 -45.93 49.42 -0.50
C GLU A 66 -44.63 49.65 0.28
N ALA A 67 -44.22 50.89 0.39
CA ALA A 67 -43.26 51.46 1.30
C ALA A 67 -43.95 52.50 2.18
N PRO A 68 -43.30 53.15 3.16
CA PRO A 68 -42.24 52.77 4.11
C PRO A 68 -42.65 53.06 5.56
N THR A 69 -41.97 52.46 6.53
CA THR A 69 -41.91 53.05 7.86
C THR A 69 -40.49 52.86 8.43
N THR A 70 -39.80 53.96 8.48
CA THR A 70 -38.46 54.10 9.06
C THR A 70 -38.56 54.04 10.59
N THR A 71 -38.01 52.99 11.21
CA THR A 71 -37.68 53.05 12.64
C THR A 71 -36.19 52.75 12.77
N THR A 72 -35.41 53.76 12.96
CA THR A 72 -33.96 53.67 13.25
C THR A 72 -33.77 53.16 14.68
N THR A 73 -33.50 51.89 14.84
CA THR A 73 -32.96 51.31 16.08
C THR A 73 -31.49 51.15 15.85
N THR A 74 -30.69 51.98 16.50
CA THR A 74 -29.23 51.82 16.57
C THR A 74 -28.92 50.63 17.46
N GLU A 75 -28.69 49.48 16.84
CA GLU A 75 -28.14 48.29 17.51
C GLU A 75 -26.62 48.40 17.54
N ALA A 76 -26.03 48.23 18.72
CA ALA A 76 -24.59 48.21 18.93
C ALA A 76 -23.96 47.01 18.14
N PRO A 77 -22.73 47.11 17.58
CA PRO A 77 -22.11 46.02 16.86
C PRO A 77 -21.86 44.83 17.80
N THR A 78 -22.70 43.82 17.66
CA THR A 78 -22.43 42.50 18.27
C THR A 78 -21.23 41.91 17.55
N THR A 79 -20.08 41.90 18.17
CA THR A 79 -18.89 41.23 17.69
C THR A 79 -19.17 39.73 17.78
N THR A 80 -19.65 39.15 16.66
CA THR A 80 -19.80 37.70 16.51
C THR A 80 -18.39 37.13 16.39
N THR A 81 -17.82 36.68 17.51
CA THR A 81 -16.61 35.87 17.49
C THR A 81 -17.00 34.53 16.79
N THR A 82 -16.72 34.40 15.51
CA THR A 82 -16.82 33.13 14.82
C THR A 82 -15.76 32.21 15.42
N THR A 83 -16.15 31.38 16.39
CA THR A 83 -15.32 30.28 16.85
C THR A 83 -15.18 29.32 15.69
N ALA A 84 -13.97 29.14 15.18
CA ALA A 84 -13.67 28.11 14.19
C ALA A 84 -14.20 26.75 14.71
N PRO A 85 -14.77 25.90 13.85
CA PRO A 85 -15.19 24.56 14.26
C PRO A 85 -14.06 23.86 14.98
N ALA A 86 -14.35 23.26 16.15
CA ALA A 86 -13.36 22.45 16.84
C ALA A 86 -12.94 21.29 15.93
N GLU A 87 -11.62 21.06 15.78
CA GLU A 87 -11.13 19.90 15.03
C GLU A 87 -11.59 18.60 15.70
N PRO A 88 -11.87 17.54 14.89
CA PRO A 88 -12.33 16.28 15.44
C PRO A 88 -11.29 15.71 16.41
N GLU A 89 -11.76 15.17 17.53
CA GLU A 89 -10.88 14.58 18.54
C GLU A 89 -10.14 13.35 18.00
N LEU A 90 -10.85 12.49 17.25
CA LEU A 90 -10.27 11.30 16.58
C LEU A 90 -9.92 11.61 15.14
N LEU A 91 -8.74 11.17 14.70
CA LEU A 91 -8.33 11.19 13.29
C LEU A 91 -8.58 9.82 12.68
N GLN A 92 -9.34 9.78 11.60
CA GLN A 92 -9.71 8.56 10.86
C GLN A 92 -10.08 8.92 9.41
N SER A 93 -10.35 7.92 8.60
CA SER A 93 -10.73 8.13 7.20
C SER A 93 -11.85 9.15 7.04
N GLY A 94 -11.63 10.13 6.16
CA GLY A 94 -12.55 11.23 5.88
C GLY A 94 -12.35 12.47 6.76
N VAL A 95 -11.49 12.44 7.79
CA VAL A 95 -11.14 13.64 8.58
C VAL A 95 -10.11 14.47 7.81
N GLU A 96 -10.28 15.78 7.84
CA GLU A 96 -9.39 16.74 7.20
C GLU A 96 -8.93 17.82 8.22
N GLY A 97 -7.79 18.41 7.97
CA GLY A 97 -7.28 19.54 8.72
C GLY A 97 -5.82 19.43 9.15
N PRO A 98 -5.31 20.46 9.87
CA PRO A 98 -3.89 20.58 10.24
C PRO A 98 -3.40 19.42 11.11
N ARG A 99 -4.25 18.82 11.94
CA ARG A 99 -3.88 17.67 12.77
C ARG A 99 -3.63 16.42 11.93
N THR A 100 -4.41 16.21 10.86
CA THR A 100 -4.19 15.13 9.90
C THR A 100 -2.88 15.35 9.15
N GLU A 101 -2.61 16.56 8.69
CA GLU A 101 -1.34 16.92 8.03
C GLU A 101 -0.14 16.64 8.95
N LYS A 102 -0.24 17.07 10.22
CA LYS A 102 0.80 16.78 11.22
C LYS A 102 1.03 15.29 11.42
N LEU A 103 -0.04 14.50 11.52
CA LEU A 103 0.04 13.04 11.60
C LEU A 103 0.76 12.44 10.38
N GLN A 104 0.43 12.87 9.17
CA GLN A 104 1.08 12.44 7.94
C GLN A 104 2.58 12.77 7.94
N GLN A 105 2.95 13.97 8.40
CA GLN A 105 4.37 14.38 8.55
C GLN A 105 5.11 13.48 9.54
N ASP A 106 4.51 13.18 10.69
CA ASP A 106 5.12 12.32 11.71
C ASP A 106 5.27 10.88 11.23
N LEU A 107 4.26 10.32 10.55
CA LEU A 107 4.35 9.00 9.92
C LEU A 107 5.47 8.95 8.87
N LYS A 108 5.58 9.99 8.02
CA LYS A 108 6.62 10.09 7.00
C LYS A 108 8.02 10.16 7.61
N ARG A 109 8.20 10.90 8.71
CA ARG A 109 9.44 10.96 9.50
C ARG A 109 9.89 9.58 10.01
N LEU A 110 8.94 8.70 10.33
CA LEU A 110 9.19 7.34 10.82
C LEU A 110 9.41 6.32 9.71
N GLY A 111 9.33 6.72 8.43
CA GLY A 111 9.53 5.83 7.28
C GLY A 111 8.27 5.22 6.70
N PHE A 112 7.09 5.55 7.23
CA PHE A 112 5.80 5.20 6.60
C PHE A 112 5.51 6.11 5.42
N ASP A 113 4.68 5.63 4.48
CA ASP A 113 4.22 6.47 3.36
C ASP A 113 2.71 6.70 3.40
N PRO A 114 2.24 7.74 4.09
CA PRO A 114 0.83 8.14 4.09
C PRO A 114 0.42 8.91 2.82
N GLY A 115 1.30 9.03 1.83
CA GLY A 115 1.20 9.97 0.72
C GLY A 115 1.83 11.33 1.02
N GLU A 116 1.48 12.35 0.25
CA GLU A 116 1.88 13.71 0.59
C GLU A 116 1.08 14.19 1.82
N PRO A 117 1.71 14.95 2.73
CA PRO A 117 1.02 15.57 3.86
C PRO A 117 0.11 16.69 3.35
N ASP A 118 -1.12 16.31 3.01
CA ASP A 118 -2.15 17.18 2.42
C ASP A 118 -3.29 17.51 3.40
N GLY A 119 -3.20 16.98 4.61
CA GLY A 119 -4.22 17.16 5.63
C GLY A 119 -5.49 16.35 5.40
N GLN A 120 -5.53 15.45 4.40
CA GLN A 120 -6.69 14.60 4.14
C GLN A 120 -6.42 13.17 4.61
N PHE A 121 -7.22 12.66 5.54
CA PHE A 121 -7.09 11.29 6.02
C PHE A 121 -7.73 10.32 5.02
N GLY A 122 -6.98 9.99 3.95
CA GLY A 122 -7.40 9.06 2.92
C GLY A 122 -6.90 7.63 3.14
N THR A 123 -7.08 6.79 2.11
CA THR A 123 -6.66 5.37 2.14
C THR A 123 -5.16 5.20 2.41
N LYS A 124 -4.30 6.05 1.85
CA LYS A 124 -2.84 5.98 2.07
C LYS A 124 -2.49 6.24 3.53
N THR A 125 -3.09 7.25 4.14
CA THR A 125 -2.93 7.56 5.56
C THR A 125 -3.45 6.41 6.43
N THR A 126 -4.61 5.84 6.10
CA THR A 126 -5.16 4.67 6.81
C THR A 126 -4.18 3.49 6.78
N GLN A 127 -3.60 3.17 5.63
CA GLN A 127 -2.65 2.07 5.48
C GLN A 127 -1.34 2.32 6.24
N ALA A 128 -0.84 3.55 6.27
CA ALA A 128 0.30 3.94 7.09
C ALA A 128 0.02 3.82 8.59
N VAL A 129 -1.19 4.22 9.03
CA VAL A 129 -1.64 4.04 10.41
C VAL A 129 -1.76 2.55 10.77
N TRP A 130 -2.32 1.71 9.90
CA TRP A 130 -2.36 0.25 10.13
C TRP A 130 -0.96 -0.34 10.31
N ALA A 131 0.01 0.09 9.49
CA ALA A 131 1.39 -0.37 9.63
C ALA A 131 2.00 0.07 10.97
N PHE A 132 1.78 1.31 11.40
CA PHE A 132 2.23 1.79 12.72
C PHE A 132 1.57 1.02 13.86
N GLN A 133 0.26 0.87 13.83
CA GLN A 133 -0.50 0.12 14.83
C GLN A 133 -0.01 -1.33 14.93
N ALA A 134 0.20 -1.99 13.79
CA ALA A 134 0.67 -3.36 13.71
C ALA A 134 2.08 -3.53 14.32
N LEU A 135 3.03 -2.65 13.98
CA LEU A 135 4.39 -2.70 14.53
C LEU A 135 4.42 -2.52 16.04
N ASN A 136 3.48 -1.74 16.57
CA ASN A 136 3.40 -1.45 18.00
C ASN A 136 2.40 -2.37 18.75
N GLY A 137 1.92 -3.46 18.12
CA GLY A 137 1.01 -4.42 18.74
C GLY A 137 -0.36 -3.85 19.09
N LEU A 138 -0.77 -2.75 18.45
CA LEU A 138 -2.07 -2.14 18.62
C LEU A 138 -3.11 -2.75 17.66
N ALA A 139 -4.41 -2.59 17.98
CA ALA A 139 -5.47 -2.96 17.06
C ALA A 139 -5.35 -2.15 15.76
N LYS A 140 -5.42 -2.83 14.60
CA LYS A 140 -5.35 -2.22 13.28
C LYS A 140 -6.73 -1.68 12.86
N ASP A 141 -7.24 -0.69 13.57
CA ASP A 141 -8.55 -0.07 13.29
C ASP A 141 -8.46 1.17 12.39
N GLY A 142 -7.25 1.72 12.21
CA GLY A 142 -7.02 2.90 11.40
C GLY A 142 -7.50 4.19 12.06
N VAL A 143 -7.77 4.16 13.35
CA VAL A 143 -8.21 5.32 14.15
C VAL A 143 -7.06 5.84 15.00
N VAL A 144 -6.86 7.14 15.03
CA VAL A 144 -5.79 7.79 15.80
C VAL A 144 -6.43 8.71 16.83
N SER A 145 -6.37 8.30 18.11
CA SER A 145 -6.74 9.16 19.22
C SER A 145 -5.66 10.24 19.46
N PRO A 146 -5.96 11.31 20.22
CA PRO A 146 -4.94 12.29 20.59
C PRO A 146 -3.70 11.66 21.22
N GLN A 147 -3.89 10.68 22.11
CA GLN A 147 -2.79 9.96 22.76
C GLN A 147 -1.95 9.16 21.76
N LEU A 148 -2.60 8.51 20.78
CA LEU A 148 -1.87 7.78 19.73
C LEU A 148 -1.11 8.74 18.80
N ALA A 149 -1.67 9.91 18.50
CA ALA A 149 -0.98 10.95 17.73
C ALA A 149 0.28 11.43 18.46
N ASP A 150 0.21 11.66 19.78
CA ASP A 150 1.37 12.00 20.61
C ASP A 150 2.42 10.88 20.63
N GLN A 151 2.00 9.62 20.71
CA GLN A 151 2.89 8.46 20.61
C GLN A 151 3.61 8.38 19.26
N ILE A 152 2.89 8.62 18.15
CA ILE A 152 3.49 8.66 16.81
C ILE A 152 4.50 9.80 16.72
N ALA A 153 4.15 11.00 17.23
CA ALA A 153 5.02 12.17 17.20
C ALA A 153 6.31 11.95 18.01
N ALA A 154 6.23 11.25 19.14
CA ALA A 154 7.36 10.97 20.02
C ALA A 154 8.10 9.67 19.72
N ALA A 155 7.62 8.86 18.77
CA ALA A 155 8.19 7.54 18.47
C ALA A 155 9.66 7.65 18.05
N PRO A 156 10.53 6.78 18.59
CA PRO A 156 11.93 6.70 18.18
C PRO A 156 12.06 6.10 16.76
N PRO A 157 13.24 6.20 16.14
CA PRO A 157 13.51 5.51 14.90
C PRO A 157 13.26 4.00 15.02
N ILE A 158 12.61 3.43 14.00
CA ILE A 158 12.33 2.00 13.93
C ILE A 158 13.66 1.24 13.79
N GLN A 159 13.75 0.09 14.45
CA GLN A 159 14.92 -0.78 14.41
C GLN A 159 14.66 -1.98 13.48
N MET A 160 15.75 -2.55 12.93
CA MET A 160 15.69 -3.80 12.16
C MET A 160 15.10 -4.92 13.00
N LEU A 161 14.19 -5.68 12.44
CA LEU A 161 13.65 -6.91 13.04
C LEU A 161 14.61 -8.09 12.80
N ARG A 162 15.36 -8.07 11.68
CA ARG A 162 16.34 -9.09 11.25
C ARG A 162 17.72 -8.48 10.98
N PRO A 163 18.40 -7.92 12.00
CA PRO A 163 19.72 -7.29 11.82
C PRO A 163 20.81 -8.29 11.38
N ASP A 164 20.56 -9.59 11.53
CA ASP A 164 21.41 -10.68 11.06
C ASP A 164 21.56 -10.74 9.53
N LEU A 165 20.64 -10.16 8.78
CA LEU A 165 20.67 -10.10 7.31
C LEU A 165 21.58 -9.00 6.77
N GLY A 166 22.15 -8.17 7.65
CA GLY A 166 23.02 -7.05 7.26
C GLY A 166 22.26 -5.76 6.97
N PRO A 167 22.97 -4.73 6.50
CA PRO A 167 22.42 -3.37 6.42
C PRO A 167 21.43 -3.12 5.26
N THR A 168 21.34 -4.05 4.30
CA THR A 168 20.48 -3.91 3.12
C THR A 168 19.67 -5.20 2.95
N HIS A 169 18.38 -5.14 3.24
CA HIS A 169 17.46 -6.27 3.13
C HIS A 169 16.00 -5.79 3.25
N THR A 170 15.08 -6.71 2.96
CA THR A 170 13.64 -6.53 3.20
C THR A 170 13.16 -7.49 4.27
N GLU A 171 12.29 -7.04 5.15
CA GLU A 171 11.67 -7.80 6.23
C GLU A 171 10.17 -7.85 6.00
N VAL A 172 9.56 -9.05 5.97
CA VAL A 172 8.11 -9.25 5.87
C VAL A 172 7.64 -10.01 7.09
N ASP A 173 7.00 -9.30 8.01
CA ASP A 173 6.39 -9.87 9.21
C ASP A 173 4.94 -10.27 8.89
N LEU A 174 4.71 -11.58 8.79
CA LEU A 174 3.41 -12.15 8.43
C LEU A 174 2.37 -12.03 9.55
N ASP A 175 2.78 -11.98 10.81
CA ASP A 175 1.83 -11.82 11.91
C ASP A 175 1.33 -10.40 12.01
N ARG A 176 2.22 -9.44 11.79
CA ARG A 176 1.87 -8.02 11.79
C ARG A 176 1.32 -7.53 10.46
N GLN A 177 1.54 -8.27 9.37
CA GLN A 177 1.22 -7.83 8.01
C GLN A 177 1.89 -6.51 7.67
N VAL A 178 3.20 -6.43 7.90
CA VAL A 178 4.04 -5.25 7.67
C VAL A 178 5.31 -5.66 6.95
N MET A 179 5.78 -4.80 6.06
CA MET A 179 7.06 -4.92 5.38
C MET A 179 7.94 -3.71 5.68
N LEU A 180 9.22 -3.96 5.97
CA LEU A 180 10.25 -2.95 6.14
C LEU A 180 11.32 -3.14 5.07
N VAL A 181 11.80 -2.05 4.48
CA VAL A 181 12.89 -2.05 3.50
C VAL A 181 14.06 -1.24 4.05
N TRP A 182 15.21 -1.88 4.11
CA TRP A 182 16.46 -1.30 4.61
C TRP A 182 17.48 -1.15 3.49
N GLY A 183 18.11 0.01 3.39
CA GLY A 183 19.17 0.28 2.44
C GLY A 183 20.37 0.93 3.12
N ASP A 184 21.54 0.26 3.10
CA ASP A 184 22.78 0.74 3.71
C ASP A 184 22.64 1.12 5.20
N GLY A 185 21.79 0.40 5.93
CA GLY A 185 21.50 0.63 7.35
C GLY A 185 20.45 1.71 7.63
N ALA A 186 19.93 2.36 6.60
CA ALA A 186 18.83 3.30 6.72
C ALA A 186 17.48 2.65 6.40
N LEU A 187 16.46 2.97 7.19
CA LEU A 187 15.09 2.59 6.88
C LEU A 187 14.58 3.42 5.69
N GLU A 188 14.20 2.75 4.62
CA GLU A 188 13.71 3.40 3.38
C GLU A 188 12.19 3.37 3.27
N LEU A 189 11.56 2.31 3.83
CA LEU A 189 10.11 2.16 3.78
C LEU A 189 9.61 1.27 4.90
N VAL A 190 8.48 1.66 5.50
CA VAL A 190 7.57 0.78 6.24
C VAL A 190 6.21 0.82 5.60
N THR A 191 5.65 -0.32 5.26
CA THR A 191 4.32 -0.38 4.65
C THR A 191 3.49 -1.53 5.17
N HIS A 192 2.18 -1.31 5.21
CA HIS A 192 1.20 -2.36 5.40
C HIS A 192 1.22 -3.32 4.20
N VAL A 193 1.04 -4.62 4.47
CA VAL A 193 0.94 -5.65 3.44
C VAL A 193 -0.29 -6.54 3.66
N SER A 194 -0.65 -7.32 2.63
CA SER A 194 -1.60 -8.43 2.75
C SER A 194 -1.00 -9.66 2.08
N SER A 195 -0.58 -10.62 2.89
CA SER A 195 0.05 -11.87 2.49
C SER A 195 -0.96 -12.96 2.12
N GLY A 196 -0.49 -14.17 1.85
CA GLY A 196 -1.33 -15.35 1.63
C GLY A 196 -2.32 -15.59 2.77
N SER A 197 -3.57 -15.92 2.42
CA SER A 197 -4.67 -16.10 3.38
C SER A 197 -4.48 -17.31 4.31
N GLY A 198 -3.60 -18.24 3.97
CA GLY A 198 -3.41 -19.47 4.72
C GLY A 198 -4.47 -20.54 4.44
N VAL A 199 -5.41 -20.29 3.53
CA VAL A 199 -6.53 -21.19 3.21
C VAL A 199 -6.31 -21.82 1.85
N ALA A 200 -6.55 -23.12 1.72
CA ALA A 200 -6.58 -23.78 0.44
C ALA A 200 -7.69 -23.20 -0.44
N TYR A 201 -7.40 -23.01 -1.71
CA TYR A 201 -8.37 -22.49 -2.69
C TYR A 201 -8.47 -23.41 -3.92
N CYS A 202 -9.63 -23.37 -4.55
CA CYS A 202 -9.87 -23.99 -5.86
C CYS A 202 -10.95 -23.13 -6.54
N GLU A 203 -10.55 -22.28 -7.47
CA GLU A 203 -11.43 -21.27 -8.05
C GLU A 203 -11.21 -21.12 -9.55
N GLN A 204 -12.23 -20.65 -10.25
CA GLN A 204 -12.12 -20.27 -11.65
C GLN A 204 -11.15 -19.07 -11.77
N GLY A 205 -10.28 -19.11 -12.75
CA GLY A 205 -9.40 -17.99 -13.02
C GLY A 205 -10.19 -16.73 -13.35
N SER A 206 -9.89 -15.65 -12.63
CA SER A 206 -10.51 -14.33 -12.79
C SER A 206 -9.62 -13.32 -13.52
N GLY A 207 -8.37 -13.69 -13.78
CA GLY A 207 -7.39 -12.83 -14.42
C GLY A 207 -7.43 -12.89 -15.95
N PRO A 208 -6.81 -11.90 -16.62
CA PRO A 208 -6.84 -11.80 -18.09
C PRO A 208 -6.26 -13.02 -18.84
N ASN A 209 -5.36 -13.76 -18.18
CA ASN A 209 -4.72 -14.95 -18.75
C ASN A 209 -5.32 -16.27 -18.20
N ALA A 210 -6.52 -16.22 -17.64
CA ALA A 210 -7.22 -17.42 -17.23
C ALA A 210 -7.73 -18.20 -18.45
N THR A 211 -7.58 -19.54 -18.39
CA THR A 211 -8.21 -20.41 -19.38
C THR A 211 -9.69 -20.60 -19.00
N PRO A 212 -10.63 -20.29 -19.89
CA PRO A 212 -12.06 -20.46 -19.61
C PRO A 212 -12.39 -21.89 -19.15
N GLY A 213 -13.10 -22.00 -18.02
CA GLY A 213 -13.51 -23.29 -17.45
C GLY A 213 -12.43 -24.05 -16.70
N GLN A 214 -11.20 -23.52 -16.63
CA GLN A 214 -10.12 -24.11 -15.84
C GLN A 214 -10.17 -23.64 -14.39
N GLU A 215 -10.12 -24.58 -13.46
CA GLU A 215 -9.91 -24.30 -12.05
C GLU A 215 -8.42 -24.23 -11.72
N TYR A 216 -8.08 -23.31 -10.85
CA TYR A 216 -6.75 -23.09 -10.29
C TYR A 216 -6.82 -23.37 -8.79
N CYS A 217 -6.12 -24.42 -8.38
CA CYS A 217 -6.14 -24.85 -6.98
C CYS A 217 -4.76 -24.72 -6.35
N GLY A 218 -4.71 -24.51 -5.04
CA GLY A 218 -3.47 -24.43 -4.29
C GLY A 218 -3.69 -24.04 -2.83
N ASP A 219 -2.60 -23.94 -2.10
CA ASP A 219 -2.58 -23.38 -0.74
C ASP A 219 -2.16 -21.93 -0.84
N ALA A 220 -3.00 -21.03 -0.31
CA ALA A 220 -2.74 -19.60 -0.35
C ALA A 220 -1.70 -19.19 0.72
N LEU A 221 -0.51 -19.79 0.68
CA LEU A 221 0.55 -19.58 1.66
C LEU A 221 1.61 -18.63 1.14
N THR A 222 2.05 -17.68 1.98
CA THR A 222 3.34 -17.02 1.84
C THR A 222 4.34 -17.79 2.73
N PRO A 223 5.24 -18.60 2.15
CA PRO A 223 6.13 -19.44 2.97
C PRO A 223 7.15 -18.59 3.71
N GLU A 224 7.39 -18.94 4.97
CA GLU A 224 8.49 -18.38 5.76
C GLU A 224 9.84 -18.84 5.22
N GLY A 225 10.85 -17.99 5.35
CA GLY A 225 12.22 -18.29 4.94
C GLY A 225 13.02 -17.03 4.61
N ASP A 226 14.30 -17.25 4.42
CA ASP A 226 15.23 -16.23 3.94
C ASP A 226 15.45 -16.46 2.45
N TYR A 227 15.05 -15.48 1.66
CA TYR A 227 15.09 -15.52 0.21
C TYR A 227 15.95 -14.40 -0.35
N ARG A 228 16.02 -14.34 -1.68
CA ARG A 228 16.59 -13.21 -2.42
C ARG A 228 15.64 -12.81 -3.54
N TYR A 229 15.58 -11.52 -3.84
CA TYR A 229 14.90 -11.06 -5.03
C TYR A 229 15.53 -11.68 -6.27
N GLN A 230 14.70 -12.21 -7.17
CA GLN A 230 15.14 -13.02 -8.30
C GLN A 230 14.96 -12.31 -9.65
N ARG A 231 13.82 -11.70 -9.84
CA ARG A 231 13.42 -11.01 -11.07
C ARG A 231 12.28 -10.05 -10.81
N ARG A 232 12.12 -9.09 -11.69
CA ARG A 232 11.03 -8.12 -11.65
C ARG A 232 10.36 -7.98 -13.01
N ILE A 233 9.13 -7.48 -13.04
CA ILE A 233 8.41 -7.11 -14.25
C ILE A 233 7.92 -5.68 -14.03
N GLU A 234 8.24 -4.78 -14.95
CA GLU A 234 7.74 -3.42 -14.92
C GLU A 234 6.27 -3.39 -15.37
N GLY A 235 5.46 -2.55 -14.74
CA GLY A 235 4.04 -2.41 -15.04
C GLY A 235 3.20 -3.61 -14.65
N GLU A 236 2.20 -3.93 -15.45
CA GLU A 236 1.23 -4.98 -15.15
C GLU A 236 1.72 -6.37 -15.58
N ARG A 237 1.58 -7.34 -14.69
CA ARG A 237 1.71 -8.76 -14.99
C ARG A 237 0.34 -9.41 -14.92
N HIS A 238 -0.19 -9.77 -16.06
CA HIS A 238 -1.44 -10.49 -16.17
C HIS A 238 -1.23 -11.98 -15.85
N ALA A 239 -1.97 -12.49 -14.89
CA ALA A 239 -1.93 -13.88 -14.46
C ALA A 239 -3.35 -14.48 -14.47
N ALA A 240 -3.45 -15.80 -14.30
CA ALA A 240 -4.76 -16.47 -14.29
C ALA A 240 -5.63 -16.05 -13.09
N LEU A 241 -5.03 -15.74 -11.94
CA LEU A 241 -5.72 -15.35 -10.71
C LEU A 241 -5.76 -13.83 -10.47
N GLY A 242 -5.46 -13.02 -11.49
CA GLY A 242 -5.55 -11.56 -11.40
C GLY A 242 -4.37 -10.82 -12.01
N VAL A 243 -4.26 -9.54 -11.70
CA VAL A 243 -3.21 -8.66 -12.18
C VAL A 243 -2.29 -8.28 -11.02
N LEU A 244 -0.98 -8.39 -11.24
CA LEU A 244 0.07 -7.96 -10.32
C LEU A 244 0.69 -6.68 -10.87
N TYR A 245 0.82 -5.65 -10.05
CA TYR A 245 1.42 -4.38 -10.46
C TYR A 245 2.88 -4.31 -10.00
N SER A 246 3.79 -4.12 -10.96
CA SER A 246 5.24 -4.00 -10.74
C SER A 246 5.80 -5.08 -9.80
N PRO A 247 5.57 -6.39 -10.06
CA PRO A 247 5.98 -7.46 -9.16
C PRO A 247 7.49 -7.63 -9.11
N VAL A 248 8.01 -7.87 -7.90
CA VAL A 248 9.39 -8.30 -7.63
C VAL A 248 9.32 -9.68 -6.97
N TYR A 249 9.75 -10.70 -7.70
CA TYR A 249 9.67 -12.10 -7.28
C TYR A 249 10.83 -12.47 -6.37
N PHE A 250 10.55 -13.27 -5.34
CA PHE A 250 11.55 -13.73 -4.40
C PHE A 250 11.52 -15.25 -4.16
N ASN A 251 10.38 -15.92 -4.42
CA ASN A 251 10.25 -17.37 -4.27
C ASN A 251 9.39 -17.94 -5.40
N GLY A 252 10.02 -18.39 -6.49
CA GLY A 252 9.32 -18.96 -7.64
C GLY A 252 8.26 -18.04 -8.22
N GLY A 253 6.97 -18.36 -7.98
CA GLY A 253 5.82 -17.57 -8.40
C GLY A 253 5.40 -16.47 -7.40
N ILE A 254 5.98 -16.44 -6.21
CA ILE A 254 5.61 -15.50 -5.15
C ILE A 254 6.40 -14.21 -5.26
N ALA A 255 5.71 -13.10 -5.22
CA ALA A 255 6.26 -11.75 -5.39
C ALA A 255 5.72 -10.76 -4.35
N VAL A 256 6.46 -9.68 -4.12
CA VAL A 256 5.90 -8.43 -3.61
C VAL A 256 5.35 -7.66 -4.80
N HIS A 257 4.11 -7.22 -4.75
CA HIS A 257 3.48 -6.52 -5.88
C HIS A 257 2.38 -5.56 -5.43
N GLY A 258 2.13 -4.54 -6.22
CA GLY A 258 0.98 -3.65 -6.03
C GLY A 258 -0.34 -4.35 -6.29
N ALA A 259 -1.34 -4.01 -5.49
CA ALA A 259 -2.71 -4.48 -5.67
C ALA A 259 -3.71 -3.35 -5.36
N PRO A 260 -4.84 -3.26 -6.10
CA PRO A 260 -5.88 -2.28 -5.80
C PRO A 260 -6.51 -2.46 -4.41
N SER A 261 -6.50 -3.70 -3.91
CA SER A 261 -7.00 -4.05 -2.58
C SER A 261 -5.90 -4.67 -1.73
N VAL A 262 -5.59 -4.02 -0.61
CA VAL A 262 -4.66 -4.48 0.42
C VAL A 262 -5.37 -4.39 1.77
N PRO A 263 -6.21 -5.39 2.11
CA PRO A 263 -6.95 -5.39 3.37
C PRO A 263 -6.02 -5.54 4.58
N ASN A 264 -6.51 -5.20 5.78
CA ASN A 264 -5.70 -5.25 7.01
C ASN A 264 -5.46 -6.67 7.57
N HIS A 265 -5.67 -7.68 6.75
CA HIS A 265 -5.50 -9.11 7.07
C HIS A 265 -4.92 -9.86 5.86
N PRO A 266 -4.40 -11.09 6.04
CA PRO A 266 -3.96 -11.94 4.93
C PRO A 266 -5.14 -12.27 3.99
N ALA A 267 -4.97 -12.06 2.67
CA ALA A 267 -6.05 -12.26 1.69
C ALA A 267 -5.55 -12.61 0.27
N SER A 268 -4.25 -12.82 0.06
CA SER A 268 -3.71 -13.19 -1.25
C SER A 268 -3.65 -14.71 -1.43
N HIS A 269 -3.34 -15.17 -2.65
CA HIS A 269 -3.04 -16.58 -2.96
C HIS A 269 -1.58 -16.98 -2.63
N GLY A 270 -0.82 -16.10 -1.95
CA GLY A 270 0.56 -16.36 -1.56
C GLY A 270 1.53 -15.19 -1.78
N CYS A 271 1.26 -14.31 -2.74
CA CYS A 271 2.04 -13.10 -2.94
C CYS A 271 1.87 -12.11 -1.77
N VAL A 272 2.81 -11.20 -1.62
CA VAL A 272 2.75 -10.09 -0.67
C VAL A 272 2.22 -8.86 -1.39
N ARG A 273 0.96 -8.50 -1.13
CA ARG A 273 0.33 -7.32 -1.71
C ARG A 273 0.77 -6.07 -0.97
N ILE A 274 1.14 -5.04 -1.72
CA ILE A 274 1.44 -3.69 -1.20
C ILE A 274 0.51 -2.65 -1.84
N PRO A 275 0.32 -1.48 -1.21
CA PRO A 275 -0.48 -0.40 -1.79
C PRO A 275 0.01 0.04 -3.17
N MET A 276 -0.91 0.44 -4.07
CA MET A 276 -0.57 0.84 -5.43
C MET A 276 0.42 2.01 -5.49
N HIS A 277 0.28 3.01 -4.61
CA HIS A 277 1.20 4.15 -4.58
C HIS A 277 2.62 3.75 -4.15
N ILE A 278 2.76 2.73 -3.31
CA ILE A 278 4.05 2.14 -2.94
C ILE A 278 4.64 1.36 -4.11
N SER A 279 3.83 0.55 -4.81
CA SER A 279 4.31 -0.27 -5.94
C SER A 279 4.87 0.57 -7.08
N ALA A 280 4.44 1.81 -7.22
CA ALA A 280 4.93 2.74 -8.24
C ALA A 280 6.42 3.03 -8.13
N TYR A 281 7.02 2.88 -6.93
CA TYR A 281 8.45 3.14 -6.71
C TYR A 281 9.19 2.00 -5.99
N PHE A 282 8.49 0.99 -5.48
CA PHE A 282 9.07 -0.11 -4.72
C PHE A 282 10.26 -0.77 -5.45
N GLN A 283 10.13 -0.98 -6.76
CA GLN A 283 11.21 -1.57 -7.55
C GLN A 283 12.51 -0.76 -7.55
N SER A 284 12.46 0.52 -7.24
CA SER A 284 13.64 1.36 -7.13
C SER A 284 14.34 1.27 -5.76
N LEU A 285 13.65 0.74 -4.75
CA LEU A 285 14.19 0.55 -3.41
C LEU A 285 14.99 -0.75 -3.26
N VAL A 286 14.72 -1.75 -4.10
CA VAL A 286 15.31 -3.09 -3.98
C VAL A 286 16.04 -3.49 -5.25
N VAL A 287 17.04 -4.37 -5.14
CA VAL A 287 17.83 -4.88 -6.27
C VAL A 287 17.78 -6.41 -6.29
N ASP A 288 17.79 -7.01 -7.50
CA ASP A 288 17.81 -8.47 -7.64
C ASP A 288 19.07 -9.04 -6.96
N GLY A 289 18.90 -10.09 -6.18
CA GLY A 289 19.93 -10.67 -5.32
C GLY A 289 19.96 -10.15 -3.89
N GLU A 290 19.29 -9.04 -3.57
CA GLU A 290 19.20 -8.56 -2.18
C GLU A 290 18.33 -9.49 -1.31
N PRO A 291 18.67 -9.64 -0.01
CA PRO A 291 17.94 -10.49 0.90
C PRO A 291 16.52 -10.00 1.15
N ILE A 292 15.59 -10.93 1.27
CA ILE A 292 14.23 -10.72 1.81
C ILE A 292 13.92 -11.85 2.78
N ALA A 293 13.60 -11.50 4.03
CA ALA A 293 13.14 -12.44 5.04
C ALA A 293 11.62 -12.38 5.15
N VAL A 294 11.00 -13.55 5.16
CA VAL A 294 9.56 -13.73 5.43
C VAL A 294 9.45 -14.55 6.69
N PHE A 295 8.83 -14.04 7.75
CA PHE A 295 8.85 -14.66 9.07
C PHE A 295 7.59 -14.38 9.89
N ARG A 296 7.43 -15.16 10.97
CA ARG A 296 6.45 -14.98 12.04
C ARG A 296 7.16 -14.86 13.37
N GLY A 297 6.47 -14.35 14.38
CA GLY A 297 7.01 -14.28 15.74
C GLY A 297 8.17 -13.31 15.88
N GLY A 298 8.29 -12.31 15.02
CA GLY A 298 9.32 -11.29 15.13
C GLY A 298 9.26 -10.63 16.52
N THR A 299 10.39 -10.64 17.24
CA THR A 299 10.56 -9.81 18.43
C THR A 299 10.62 -8.37 17.93
N GLY A 300 9.45 -7.75 17.84
CA GLY A 300 9.33 -6.37 17.37
C GLY A 300 10.12 -5.38 18.22
N PRO A 301 10.26 -4.14 17.72
CA PRO A 301 10.79 -3.06 18.53
C PRO A 301 10.09 -3.05 19.88
N ALA A 302 10.85 -2.69 20.92
CA ALA A 302 10.44 -2.70 22.31
C ALA A 302 8.99 -2.32 22.51
N ALA A 303 8.37 -3.01 23.46
CA ALA A 303 7.00 -2.81 23.88
C ALA A 303 6.52 -1.35 23.75
N PRO A 304 5.26 -1.14 23.36
CA PRO A 304 4.70 0.20 23.27
C PRO A 304 5.01 0.95 24.54
N VAL A 305 5.43 2.21 24.38
CA VAL A 305 5.47 3.14 25.51
C VAL A 305 4.11 3.03 26.17
N ALA A 306 4.06 2.51 27.39
CA ALA A 306 2.84 2.37 28.15
C ALA A 306 2.10 3.73 28.10
N PRO A 307 0.78 3.75 27.93
CA PRO A 307 0.05 4.99 27.99
C PRO A 307 0.40 5.70 29.29
N PRO A 308 0.60 7.03 29.29
CA PRO A 308 0.85 7.78 30.50
C PRO A 308 -0.27 7.45 31.49
N GLY A 309 0.11 6.93 32.66
CA GLY A 309 -0.70 6.20 33.60
C GLY A 309 -2.14 6.69 33.73
N GLY A 310 -3.05 5.79 33.41
CA GLY A 310 -4.37 5.83 34.00
C GLY A 310 -4.21 5.77 35.53
N PRO A 311 -5.17 6.33 36.29
CA PRO A 311 -5.08 6.33 37.76
C PRO A 311 -4.82 4.89 38.22
N ALA A 312 -3.81 4.76 39.09
CA ALA A 312 -3.44 3.47 39.68
C ALA A 312 -4.69 2.81 40.24
N GLU A 313 -4.97 1.60 39.78
CA GLU A 313 -6.02 0.77 40.32
C GLU A 313 -5.70 0.58 41.83
N PRO A 314 -6.64 0.89 42.74
CA PRO A 314 -6.38 0.72 44.17
C PRO A 314 -6.07 -0.77 44.43
N PRO A 315 -5.16 -1.08 45.35
CA PRO A 315 -4.86 -2.45 45.69
C PRO A 315 -6.12 -3.19 46.15
N PRO A 316 -6.29 -4.48 45.81
CA PRO A 316 -7.48 -5.21 46.24
C PRO A 316 -7.57 -5.24 47.76
N ASP A 317 -8.65 -4.70 48.29
CA ASP A 317 -9.04 -4.79 49.68
C ASP A 317 -9.22 -6.26 50.04
N GLY A 318 -8.51 -6.74 51.04
CA GLY A 318 -8.85 -8.00 51.68
C GLY A 318 -7.71 -9.04 51.82
N ALA A 319 -6.72 -8.72 52.63
CA ALA A 319 -6.05 -9.78 53.40
C ALA A 319 -6.30 -9.49 54.86
N GLU A 320 -7.45 -9.92 55.37
CA GLU A 320 -7.66 -10.02 56.79
C GLU A 320 -6.66 -11.05 57.37
N ASN A 321 -5.78 -10.57 58.23
CA ASN A 321 -5.03 -11.37 59.15
C ASN A 321 -5.98 -12.08 60.13
N GLY A 322 -6.20 -13.39 59.91
CA GLY A 322 -6.72 -14.30 60.91
C GLY A 322 -5.59 -14.76 61.80
N GLY A 323 -5.64 -14.40 63.08
CA GLY A 323 -4.74 -14.78 64.16
C GLY A 323 -4.84 -16.25 64.57
#